data_17ae083f5617538ea57c536e2d4c8180
#
_entry.id   17ae083f5617538ea57c536e2d4c8180
#
_cell.length_a   1.000
_cell.length_b   1.000
_cell.length_c   1.000
_cell.angle_alpha   90.00
_cell.angle_beta   90.00
_cell.angle_gamma   90.00
#
_symmetry.space_group_name_H-M   'P 1'
#
loop_
_entity.id
_entity.type
_entity.pdbx_description
1 polymer ?
#
loop_
_entity_poly.entity_id
_entity_poly.type
_entity_poly.pdbx_seq_one_letter_code
_entity_poly.pdbx_strand_id
1 'polypeptide(L)'
;MVYGLYSEVMDRYSGHKSAGAQLYPTIDPFDQQILHVDGGHQVYFEQCGKVDGIPVVVLHGGPGGGCSPSMRRYFDPKVYRVILFDQRGCGRSRPYASVENNTTQDLIKDIEAIRTHLGINQWIVFGGSWGATLALLYAQAFKSAVTHLVLRGVFLMTRTELDWFYGGGAGKFWPEQWKKFTDPIPLDEHHDLIAAYNKRLFCGNVSVETKYGQTWSNWENALASFQTNGRTASMPGPYARAFARIENHYFLNAGFLKSINEILENMKAISSIPGFIVQGRFDMICPPKSAWDLANCWDNCDLRIVDHAGHAMSEPAISSELVRIMDLIAETINE
;
A
#
# COMPACT_ATOMS: atom_id res chain seq x y z
N MET A 1 31.07 7.20 -12.47
CA MET A 1 31.81 7.55 -11.23
C MET A 1 30.86 7.80 -10.04
N VAL A 2 29.58 7.41 -10.16
CA VAL A 2 28.56 7.54 -9.08
C VAL A 2 28.38 6.22 -8.31
N TYR A 3 28.79 5.10 -8.88
CA TYR A 3 28.75 3.77 -8.23
C TYR A 3 29.69 3.62 -7.00
N GLY A 4 30.72 4.47 -6.88
CA GLY A 4 31.68 4.37 -5.78
C GLY A 4 31.21 4.95 -4.44
N LEU A 5 30.37 5.96 -4.45
CA LEU A 5 29.91 6.61 -3.22
C LEU A 5 28.84 5.80 -2.47
N TYR A 6 27.98 5.08 -3.20
CA TYR A 6 26.96 4.21 -2.57
C TYR A 6 27.55 2.92 -2.00
N SER A 7 28.61 2.36 -2.60
CA SER A 7 29.27 1.17 -2.05
C SER A 7 30.01 1.46 -0.73
N GLU A 8 30.62 2.63 -0.58
CA GLU A 8 31.29 3.02 0.67
C GLU A 8 30.33 3.32 1.82
N VAL A 9 29.13 3.82 1.53
CA VAL A 9 28.06 3.99 2.54
C VAL A 9 27.50 2.64 2.94
N MET A 10 27.30 1.70 2.00
CA MET A 10 26.78 0.35 2.28
C MET A 10 27.75 -0.50 3.11
N ASP A 11 29.06 -0.38 2.91
CA ASP A 11 30.08 -1.08 3.73
C ASP A 11 30.13 -0.59 5.18
N ARG A 12 29.74 0.64 5.48
CA ARG A 12 29.64 1.12 6.87
C ARG A 12 28.49 0.51 7.65
N TYR A 13 27.42 0.07 6.97
CA TYR A 13 26.23 -0.52 7.58
C TYR A 13 26.21 -2.05 7.59
N SER A 14 27.04 -2.73 6.79
CA SER A 14 27.11 -4.19 6.74
C SER A 14 27.81 -4.86 7.93
N GLY A 15 28.46 -4.10 8.80
CA GLY A 15 29.27 -4.62 9.92
C GLY A 15 28.62 -4.67 11.29
N HIS A 16 27.45 -4.10 11.50
CA HIS A 16 26.76 -4.12 12.80
C HIS A 16 25.54 -5.03 12.74
N LYS A 17 25.58 -6.16 13.46
CA LYS A 17 24.39 -6.83 14.00
C LYS A 17 23.77 -5.87 15.04
N SER A 18 23.29 -4.71 14.62
CA SER A 18 22.51 -3.84 15.49
C SER A 18 21.17 -4.48 15.75
N ALA A 19 20.69 -4.41 16.99
CA ALA A 19 19.28 -4.69 17.30
C ALA A 19 18.42 -3.99 16.25
N GLY A 20 17.45 -4.71 15.64
CA GLY A 20 16.64 -4.17 14.56
C GLY A 20 16.03 -2.82 14.97
N ALA A 21 15.92 -1.87 14.05
CA ALA A 21 15.28 -0.60 14.32
C ALA A 21 13.85 -0.86 14.82
N GLN A 22 13.46 -0.20 15.90
CA GLN A 22 12.14 -0.37 16.52
C GLN A 22 11.22 0.74 16.07
N LEU A 23 9.92 0.41 16.00
CA LEU A 23 8.89 1.43 15.78
C LEU A 23 8.95 2.53 16.84
N TYR A 24 8.81 3.77 16.42
CA TYR A 24 8.70 4.92 17.32
C TYR A 24 7.49 4.80 18.27
N PRO A 25 7.49 5.52 19.40
CA PRO A 25 6.35 5.54 20.31
C PRO A 25 5.04 5.93 19.62
N THR A 26 3.94 5.54 20.21
CA THR A 26 2.62 5.99 19.76
C THR A 26 2.47 7.49 20.00
N ILE A 27 1.91 8.17 19.01
CA ILE A 27 1.57 9.61 19.07
C ILE A 27 0.14 9.82 18.60
N ASP A 28 -0.48 10.88 19.11
CA ASP A 28 -1.76 11.35 18.63
C ASP A 28 -1.58 12.39 17.52
N PRO A 29 -2.55 12.54 16.60
CA PRO A 29 -2.52 13.62 15.63
C PRO A 29 -2.73 14.94 16.30
N PHE A 30 -2.00 15.96 15.85
CA PHE A 30 -2.22 17.35 16.28
C PHE A 30 -3.31 18.05 15.46
N ASP A 31 -3.68 17.45 14.31
CA ASP A 31 -4.73 17.97 13.44
C ASP A 31 -5.48 16.81 12.74
N GLN A 32 -6.80 16.96 12.63
CA GLN A 32 -7.69 16.00 11.98
C GLN A 32 -8.75 16.76 11.21
N GLN A 33 -8.91 16.49 9.92
CA GLN A 33 -9.81 17.22 9.05
C GLN A 33 -10.60 16.29 8.10
N ILE A 34 -11.66 16.86 7.54
CA ILE A 34 -12.41 16.29 6.43
C ILE A 34 -12.28 17.25 5.25
N LEU A 35 -11.72 16.78 4.15
CA LEU A 35 -11.64 17.53 2.90
C LEU A 35 -12.79 17.11 1.99
N HIS A 36 -13.57 18.08 1.52
CA HIS A 36 -14.57 17.85 0.49
C HIS A 36 -13.89 17.82 -0.88
N VAL A 37 -14.04 16.72 -1.59
CA VAL A 37 -13.43 16.49 -2.91
C VAL A 37 -14.51 16.23 -3.96
N ASP A 38 -14.11 16.14 -5.21
CA ASP A 38 -15.01 15.88 -6.33
C ASP A 38 -15.84 14.60 -6.16
N GLY A 39 -16.99 14.54 -6.86
CA GLY A 39 -17.86 13.36 -6.85
C GLY A 39 -18.64 13.17 -5.56
N GLY A 40 -18.72 14.19 -4.69
CA GLY A 40 -19.48 14.16 -3.44
C GLY A 40 -18.78 13.39 -2.31
N HIS A 41 -17.49 13.13 -2.44
CA HIS A 41 -16.70 12.48 -1.39
C HIS A 41 -16.19 13.46 -0.34
N GLN A 42 -16.06 12.94 0.88
CA GLN A 42 -15.47 13.58 2.04
C GLN A 42 -14.28 12.72 2.48
N VAL A 43 -13.07 13.19 2.29
CA VAL A 43 -11.85 12.48 2.57
C VAL A 43 -11.31 12.90 3.94
N TYR A 44 -11.21 11.95 4.86
CA TYR A 44 -10.57 12.16 6.15
C TYR A 44 -9.06 12.14 5.99
N PHE A 45 -8.39 13.12 6.61
CA PHE A 45 -6.94 13.08 6.81
C PHE A 45 -6.55 13.60 8.18
N GLU A 46 -5.35 13.21 8.61
CA GLU A 46 -4.78 13.62 9.89
C GLU A 46 -3.30 13.96 9.73
N GLN A 47 -2.80 14.82 10.62
CA GLN A 47 -1.41 15.20 10.69
C GLN A 47 -0.85 14.88 12.07
N CYS A 48 0.34 14.27 12.14
CA CYS A 48 1.02 13.95 13.39
C CYS A 48 2.52 14.18 13.31
N GLY A 49 3.19 14.19 14.47
CA GLY A 49 4.61 14.46 14.60
C GLY A 49 4.93 15.96 14.70
N LYS A 50 5.96 16.42 14.01
CA LYS A 50 6.46 17.80 14.04
C LYS A 50 5.74 18.66 13.01
N VAL A 51 5.09 19.75 13.45
CA VAL A 51 4.27 20.62 12.60
C VAL A 51 5.06 21.22 11.42
N ASP A 52 6.30 21.61 11.65
CA ASP A 52 7.25 22.17 10.68
C ASP A 52 8.31 21.13 10.23
N GLY A 53 8.04 19.86 10.43
CA GLY A 53 8.93 18.75 10.06
C GLY A 53 8.92 18.42 8.58
N ILE A 54 9.76 17.46 8.20
CA ILE A 54 9.83 16.93 6.83
C ILE A 54 8.48 16.30 6.49
N PRO A 55 7.76 16.79 5.45
CA PRO A 55 6.43 16.28 5.16
C PRO A 55 6.51 14.90 4.47
N VAL A 56 5.69 13.97 4.95
CA VAL A 56 5.52 12.64 4.36
C VAL A 56 4.04 12.27 4.30
N VAL A 57 3.57 11.84 3.13
CA VAL A 57 2.22 11.28 2.98
C VAL A 57 2.27 9.77 2.98
N VAL A 58 1.36 9.15 3.74
CA VAL A 58 1.24 7.69 3.85
C VAL A 58 0.03 7.21 3.05
N LEU A 59 0.28 6.36 2.05
CA LEU A 59 -0.73 5.76 1.19
C LEU A 59 -0.99 4.32 1.64
N HIS A 60 -2.15 4.08 2.22
CA HIS A 60 -2.53 2.74 2.68
C HIS A 60 -2.84 1.78 1.53
N GLY A 61 -2.76 0.48 1.80
CA GLY A 61 -3.04 -0.61 0.87
C GLY A 61 -4.52 -0.98 0.77
N GLY A 62 -4.76 -2.11 0.17
CA GLY A 62 -6.02 -2.69 -0.27
C GLY A 62 -6.08 -2.70 -1.80
N PRO A 63 -6.83 -1.77 -2.44
CA PRO A 63 -7.43 -0.51 -1.95
C PRO A 63 -8.53 -0.71 -0.92
N GLY A 64 -8.78 0.31 -0.09
CA GLY A 64 -9.87 0.26 0.89
C GLY A 64 -9.46 -0.11 2.32
N GLY A 65 -8.17 -0.32 2.60
CA GLY A 65 -7.67 -0.69 3.93
C GLY A 65 -7.86 0.38 5.00
N GLY A 66 -7.79 1.64 4.63
CA GLY A 66 -7.79 2.76 5.58
C GLY A 66 -6.45 2.93 6.31
N CYS A 67 -6.21 4.08 6.87
CA CYS A 67 -5.03 4.32 7.68
C CYS A 67 -5.26 3.94 9.16
N SER A 68 -4.19 3.58 9.84
CA SER A 68 -4.22 3.18 11.26
C SER A 68 -3.19 3.95 12.09
N PRO A 69 -3.43 4.11 13.41
CA PRO A 69 -2.48 4.74 14.32
C PRO A 69 -1.08 4.10 14.33
N SER A 70 -0.99 2.80 14.03
CA SER A 70 0.29 2.09 13.95
C SER A 70 1.18 2.62 12.82
N MET A 71 0.61 3.14 11.74
CA MET A 71 1.36 3.71 10.62
C MET A 71 2.14 4.97 11.00
N ARG A 72 1.72 5.71 12.03
CA ARG A 72 2.44 6.90 12.54
C ARG A 72 3.82 6.57 13.09
N ARG A 73 4.03 5.32 13.52
CA ARG A 73 5.19 4.85 14.28
C ARG A 73 6.42 4.51 13.43
N TYR A 74 6.33 4.64 12.11
CA TYR A 74 7.45 4.42 11.20
C TYR A 74 8.33 5.66 11.03
N PHE A 75 7.97 6.77 11.65
CA PHE A 75 8.57 8.09 11.46
C PHE A 75 8.97 8.69 12.81
N ASP A 76 10.18 9.28 12.89
CA ASP A 76 10.58 10.04 14.08
C ASP A 76 9.64 11.25 14.25
N PRO A 77 8.84 11.30 15.33
CA PRO A 77 7.89 12.37 15.55
C PRO A 77 8.54 13.75 15.82
N LYS A 78 9.87 13.79 16.05
CA LYS A 78 10.63 15.03 16.22
C LYS A 78 11.17 15.57 14.90
N VAL A 79 11.09 14.79 13.83
CA VAL A 79 11.66 15.12 12.51
C VAL A 79 10.56 15.26 11.45
N TYR A 80 9.60 14.35 11.44
CA TYR A 80 8.61 14.26 10.38
C TYR A 80 7.28 14.92 10.72
N ARG A 81 6.68 15.56 9.71
CA ARG A 81 5.26 15.92 9.63
C ARG A 81 4.57 14.83 8.81
N VAL A 82 3.87 13.91 9.47
CA VAL A 82 3.26 12.75 8.85
C VAL A 82 1.79 13.01 8.52
N ILE A 83 1.44 12.85 7.26
CA ILE A 83 0.07 12.99 6.77
C ILE A 83 -0.47 11.59 6.46
N LEU A 84 -1.54 11.18 7.16
CA LEU A 84 -2.29 9.96 6.87
C LEU A 84 -3.68 10.34 6.40
N PHE A 85 -4.23 9.62 5.44
CA PHE A 85 -5.61 9.82 5.02
C PHE A 85 -6.30 8.49 4.69
N ASP A 86 -7.60 8.45 4.86
CA ASP A 86 -8.43 7.34 4.42
C ASP A 86 -8.89 7.63 2.99
N GLN A 87 -8.52 6.79 2.02
CA GLN A 87 -8.93 6.91 0.63
C GLN A 87 -10.46 6.85 0.51
N ARG A 88 -11.02 7.20 -0.65
CA ARG A 88 -12.48 7.22 -0.87
C ARG A 88 -13.13 5.90 -0.47
N GLY A 89 -14.27 5.97 0.20
CA GLY A 89 -15.09 4.81 0.54
C GLY A 89 -14.66 4.01 1.77
N CYS A 90 -13.47 4.27 2.35
CA CYS A 90 -12.97 3.49 3.47
C CYS A 90 -12.73 4.31 4.75
N GLY A 91 -12.47 3.62 5.85
CA GLY A 91 -12.13 4.24 7.12
C GLY A 91 -13.15 5.27 7.58
N ARG A 92 -12.66 6.48 7.80
CA ARG A 92 -13.46 7.65 8.22
C ARG A 92 -13.97 8.49 7.04
N SER A 93 -13.52 8.21 5.81
CA SER A 93 -14.00 8.89 4.60
C SER A 93 -15.45 8.49 4.25
N ARG A 94 -16.16 9.39 3.57
CA ARG A 94 -17.58 9.21 3.22
C ARG A 94 -17.81 9.53 1.73
N PRO A 95 -18.83 8.89 1.08
CA PRO A 95 -19.73 7.83 1.59
C PRO A 95 -18.99 6.52 1.84
N TYR A 96 -19.30 5.82 2.94
CA TYR A 96 -18.63 4.55 3.31
C TYR A 96 -19.02 3.40 2.37
N ALA A 97 -18.04 2.58 1.98
CA ALA A 97 -18.18 1.48 1.03
C ALA A 97 -18.65 1.89 -0.38
N SER A 98 -18.60 3.19 -0.71
CA SER A 98 -18.95 3.69 -2.04
C SER A 98 -17.83 3.45 -3.04
N VAL A 99 -18.22 3.06 -4.25
CA VAL A 99 -17.33 2.91 -5.41
C VAL A 99 -17.68 3.92 -6.53
N GLU A 100 -18.69 4.74 -6.33
CA GLU A 100 -19.05 5.80 -7.26
C GLU A 100 -18.00 6.89 -7.25
N ASN A 101 -17.58 7.39 -8.40
CA ASN A 101 -16.50 8.38 -8.52
C ASN A 101 -15.26 7.99 -7.69
N ASN A 102 -14.89 6.72 -7.70
CA ASN A 102 -13.79 6.16 -6.94
C ASN A 102 -12.88 5.36 -7.88
N THR A 103 -12.03 6.09 -8.59
CA THR A 103 -11.03 5.57 -9.52
C THR A 103 -9.63 5.98 -9.09
N THR A 104 -8.61 5.37 -9.68
CA THR A 104 -7.21 5.73 -9.43
C THR A 104 -6.94 7.21 -9.72
N GLN A 105 -7.52 7.74 -10.79
CA GLN A 105 -7.38 9.16 -11.17
C GLN A 105 -8.02 10.09 -10.13
N ASP A 106 -9.12 9.67 -9.51
CA ASP A 106 -9.74 10.44 -8.43
C ASP A 106 -8.88 10.42 -7.17
N LEU A 107 -8.28 9.28 -6.81
CA LEU A 107 -7.36 9.19 -5.67
C LEU A 107 -6.11 10.04 -5.88
N ILE A 108 -5.56 10.08 -7.10
CA ILE A 108 -4.42 10.94 -7.44
C ILE A 108 -4.77 12.42 -7.23
N LYS A 109 -5.98 12.85 -7.64
CA LYS A 109 -6.46 14.22 -7.40
C LYS A 109 -6.65 14.50 -5.92
N ASP A 110 -7.16 13.54 -5.15
CA ASP A 110 -7.35 13.70 -3.71
C ASP A 110 -6.03 13.91 -2.97
N ILE A 111 -4.98 13.15 -3.33
CA ILE A 111 -3.63 13.31 -2.78
C ILE A 111 -3.12 14.72 -3.07
N GLU A 112 -3.25 15.19 -4.30
CA GLU A 112 -2.82 16.54 -4.69
C GLU A 112 -3.65 17.64 -4.03
N ALA A 113 -4.95 17.40 -3.83
CA ALA A 113 -5.82 18.33 -3.11
C ALA A 113 -5.43 18.46 -1.63
N ILE A 114 -5.09 17.34 -0.96
CA ILE A 114 -4.59 17.36 0.43
C ILE A 114 -3.26 18.12 0.50
N ARG A 115 -2.31 17.84 -0.41
CA ARG A 115 -1.01 18.51 -0.46
C ARG A 115 -1.17 20.03 -0.58
N THR A 116 -2.01 20.45 -1.53
CA THR A 116 -2.27 21.86 -1.81
C THR A 116 -2.99 22.54 -0.64
N HIS A 117 -4.01 21.87 -0.06
CA HIS A 117 -4.74 22.37 1.12
C HIS A 117 -3.82 22.62 2.32
N LEU A 118 -2.80 21.76 2.51
CA LEU A 118 -1.82 21.89 3.59
C LEU A 118 -0.66 22.86 3.29
N GLY A 119 -0.62 23.45 2.09
CA GLY A 119 0.44 24.37 1.65
C GLY A 119 1.81 23.67 1.52
N ILE A 120 1.83 22.35 1.29
CA ILE A 120 3.07 21.58 1.15
C ILE A 120 3.57 21.67 -0.29
N ASN A 121 4.80 22.15 -0.49
CA ASN A 121 5.39 22.22 -1.84
C ASN A 121 5.81 20.84 -2.36
N GLN A 122 6.53 20.08 -1.55
CA GLN A 122 7.02 18.74 -1.87
C GLN A 122 6.94 17.86 -0.63
N TRP A 123 6.79 16.57 -0.82
CA TRP A 123 6.78 15.58 0.27
C TRP A 123 7.42 14.26 -0.12
N ILE A 124 7.74 13.46 0.87
CA ILE A 124 8.05 12.05 0.71
C ILE A 124 6.71 11.32 0.52
N VAL A 125 6.68 10.35 -0.39
CA VAL A 125 5.49 9.49 -0.57
C VAL A 125 5.83 8.08 -0.09
N PHE A 126 5.14 7.65 0.95
CA PHE A 126 5.31 6.35 1.57
C PHE A 126 4.08 5.48 1.27
N GLY A 127 4.27 4.37 0.56
CA GLY A 127 3.16 3.52 0.14
C GLY A 127 3.45 2.02 0.21
N GLY A 128 2.45 1.22 0.58
CA GLY A 128 2.59 -0.23 0.61
C GLY A 128 1.46 -0.94 -0.12
N SER A 129 1.77 -2.04 -0.84
CA SER A 129 0.78 -2.81 -1.58
C SER A 129 0.10 -1.94 -2.65
N TRP A 130 -1.22 -1.86 -2.66
CA TRP A 130 -1.94 -0.85 -3.46
C TRP A 130 -1.42 0.58 -3.25
N GLY A 131 -1.01 0.93 -2.02
CA GLY A 131 -0.40 2.23 -1.75
C GLY A 131 0.91 2.45 -2.52
N ALA A 132 1.66 1.40 -2.86
CA ALA A 132 2.85 1.51 -3.73
C ALA A 132 2.44 1.79 -5.18
N THR A 133 1.40 1.11 -5.70
CA THR A 133 0.78 1.40 -7.00
C THR A 133 0.40 2.87 -7.11
N LEU A 134 -0.35 3.34 -6.10
CA LEU A 134 -0.85 4.72 -6.06
C LEU A 134 0.29 5.74 -5.91
N ALA A 135 1.34 5.43 -5.15
CA ALA A 135 2.53 6.26 -4.99
C ALA A 135 3.27 6.47 -6.32
N LEU A 136 3.46 5.39 -7.09
CA LEU A 136 4.11 5.44 -8.40
C LEU A 136 3.29 6.28 -9.40
N LEU A 137 1.98 6.03 -9.49
CA LEU A 137 1.09 6.77 -10.38
C LEU A 137 0.97 8.24 -10.00
N TYR A 138 0.91 8.56 -8.70
CA TYR A 138 0.94 9.93 -8.21
C TYR A 138 2.26 10.63 -8.59
N ALA A 139 3.40 9.98 -8.36
CA ALA A 139 4.70 10.54 -8.74
C ALA A 139 4.84 10.76 -10.26
N GLN A 140 4.28 9.86 -11.08
CA GLN A 140 4.24 10.03 -12.54
C GLN A 140 3.38 11.23 -12.97
N ALA A 141 2.28 11.49 -12.25
CA ALA A 141 1.41 12.64 -12.51
C ALA A 141 1.96 13.97 -11.96
N PHE A 142 2.60 13.93 -10.79
CA PHE A 142 3.05 15.11 -10.04
C PHE A 142 4.51 14.99 -9.59
N LYS A 143 5.42 14.71 -10.53
CA LYS A 143 6.86 14.51 -10.26
C LYS A 143 7.47 15.60 -9.38
N SER A 144 7.15 16.85 -9.64
CA SER A 144 7.70 18.00 -8.91
C SER A 144 7.24 18.09 -7.44
N ALA A 145 6.20 17.37 -7.07
CA ALA A 145 5.69 17.30 -5.69
C ALA A 145 6.36 16.22 -4.85
N VAL A 146 7.17 15.34 -5.44
CA VAL A 146 7.75 14.17 -4.77
C VAL A 146 9.25 14.30 -4.61
N THR A 147 9.74 14.23 -3.38
CA THR A 147 11.18 14.23 -3.07
C THR A 147 11.76 12.83 -3.03
N HIS A 148 11.06 11.88 -2.42
CA HIS A 148 11.46 10.48 -2.28
C HIS A 148 10.23 9.57 -2.39
N LEU A 149 10.46 8.35 -2.84
CA LEU A 149 9.46 7.27 -2.81
C LEU A 149 9.95 6.16 -1.88
N VAL A 150 9.12 5.76 -0.92
CA VAL A 150 9.40 4.61 -0.03
C VAL A 150 8.27 3.61 -0.20
N LEU A 151 8.57 2.49 -0.80
CA LEU A 151 7.58 1.48 -1.21
C LEU A 151 7.78 0.17 -0.44
N ARG A 152 6.67 -0.51 -0.12
CA ARG A 152 6.69 -1.83 0.51
C ARG A 152 5.70 -2.76 -0.17
N GLY A 153 6.16 -4.03 -0.43
CA GLY A 153 5.28 -5.04 -1.02
C GLY A 153 4.69 -4.55 -2.34
N VAL A 154 5.57 -4.31 -3.32
CA VAL A 154 5.22 -3.67 -4.60
C VAL A 154 4.14 -4.44 -5.32
N PHE A 155 3.07 -3.72 -5.68
CA PHE A 155 1.98 -4.18 -6.51
C PHE A 155 1.89 -3.29 -7.75
N LEU A 156 1.92 -3.86 -8.94
CA LEU A 156 1.90 -3.14 -10.21
C LEU A 156 0.54 -3.21 -10.92
N MET A 157 -0.45 -3.85 -10.31
CA MET A 157 -1.80 -4.07 -10.85
C MET A 157 -1.81 -4.87 -12.16
N THR A 158 -0.83 -5.75 -12.36
CA THR A 158 -0.78 -6.60 -13.55
C THR A 158 -1.75 -7.77 -13.46
N ARG A 159 -2.18 -8.28 -14.61
CA ARG A 159 -3.04 -9.49 -14.66
C ARG A 159 -2.34 -10.69 -14.01
N THR A 160 -1.04 -10.82 -14.19
CA THR A 160 -0.24 -11.91 -13.59
C THR A 160 -0.28 -11.88 -12.05
N GLU A 161 -0.26 -10.70 -11.44
CA GLU A 161 -0.39 -10.56 -9.99
C GLU A 161 -1.80 -10.92 -9.51
N LEU A 162 -2.83 -10.49 -10.24
CA LEU A 162 -4.22 -10.85 -9.92
C LEU A 162 -4.46 -12.36 -10.11
N ASP A 163 -3.91 -12.97 -11.15
CA ASP A 163 -4.01 -14.43 -11.37
C ASP A 163 -3.22 -15.22 -10.32
N TRP A 164 -2.08 -14.69 -9.85
CA TRP A 164 -1.37 -15.27 -8.72
C TRP A 164 -2.25 -15.28 -7.48
N PHE A 165 -2.91 -14.18 -7.17
CA PHE A 165 -3.63 -14.01 -5.92
C PHE A 165 -5.06 -14.58 -5.96
N TYR A 166 -5.81 -14.35 -7.03
CA TYR A 166 -7.20 -14.78 -7.20
C TYR A 166 -7.44 -15.87 -8.25
N GLY A 167 -6.40 -16.29 -8.98
CA GLY A 167 -6.45 -17.38 -9.96
C GLY A 167 -5.85 -18.69 -9.47
N GLY A 168 -5.56 -18.81 -8.17
CA GLY A 168 -5.09 -20.06 -7.55
C GLY A 168 -3.57 -20.23 -7.47
N GLY A 169 -2.78 -19.24 -7.87
CA GLY A 169 -1.32 -19.27 -7.71
C GLY A 169 -0.91 -19.44 -6.26
N ALA A 170 -1.27 -18.47 -5.40
CA ALA A 170 -1.03 -18.50 -3.96
C ALA A 170 -1.78 -19.64 -3.26
N GLY A 171 -2.92 -20.06 -3.80
CA GLY A 171 -3.70 -21.19 -3.30
C GLY A 171 -2.96 -22.52 -3.29
N LYS A 172 -1.89 -22.66 -4.09
CA LYS A 172 -1.02 -23.86 -4.07
C LYS A 172 -0.22 -23.97 -2.77
N PHE A 173 0.04 -22.87 -2.09
CA PHE A 173 0.75 -22.83 -0.81
C PHE A 173 -0.22 -22.86 0.39
N TRP A 174 -1.46 -22.39 0.22
CA TRP A 174 -2.52 -22.35 1.23
C TRP A 174 -3.80 -23.02 0.72
N PRO A 175 -3.79 -24.33 0.40
CA PRO A 175 -4.93 -25.02 -0.22
C PRO A 175 -6.18 -25.03 0.67
N GLU A 176 -6.02 -25.09 2.00
CA GLU A 176 -7.12 -25.06 2.95
C GLU A 176 -7.81 -23.68 3.04
N GLN A 177 -7.05 -22.59 2.87
CA GLN A 177 -7.62 -21.24 2.83
C GLN A 177 -8.22 -20.95 1.45
N TRP A 178 -7.55 -21.43 0.39
CA TRP A 178 -8.07 -21.33 -0.96
C TRP A 178 -9.42 -22.05 -1.10
N LYS A 179 -9.56 -23.24 -0.52
CA LYS A 179 -10.83 -23.94 -0.48
C LYS A 179 -11.93 -23.14 0.20
N LYS A 180 -11.65 -22.51 1.34
CA LYS A 180 -12.62 -21.63 2.03
C LYS A 180 -13.01 -20.42 1.20
N PHE A 181 -12.08 -19.88 0.41
CA PHE A 181 -12.32 -18.77 -0.49
C PHE A 181 -13.19 -19.19 -1.68
N THR A 182 -12.97 -20.37 -2.26
CA THR A 182 -13.68 -20.83 -3.46
C THR A 182 -15.01 -21.53 -3.18
N ASP A 183 -15.16 -22.28 -2.07
CA ASP A 183 -16.35 -23.06 -1.74
C ASP A 183 -17.70 -22.27 -1.82
N PRO A 184 -17.77 -20.99 -1.44
CA PRO A 184 -19.02 -20.23 -1.54
C PRO A 184 -19.43 -19.85 -2.98
N ILE A 185 -18.54 -20.07 -3.96
CA ILE A 185 -18.74 -19.74 -5.37
C ILE A 185 -19.10 -21.00 -6.16
N PRO A 186 -20.13 -20.97 -7.02
CA PRO A 186 -20.44 -22.08 -7.93
C PRO A 186 -19.27 -22.45 -8.84
N LEU A 187 -19.08 -23.74 -9.11
CA LEU A 187 -17.92 -24.25 -9.87
C LEU A 187 -17.81 -23.67 -11.28
N ASP A 188 -18.92 -23.41 -11.94
CA ASP A 188 -18.97 -22.79 -13.27
C ASP A 188 -18.50 -21.33 -13.30
N GLU A 189 -18.42 -20.69 -12.13
CA GLU A 189 -17.89 -19.33 -11.99
C GLU A 189 -16.41 -19.28 -11.52
N HIS A 190 -15.77 -20.43 -11.25
CA HIS A 190 -14.40 -20.48 -10.76
C HIS A 190 -13.34 -20.00 -11.77
N HIS A 191 -13.72 -19.87 -13.04
CA HIS A 191 -12.83 -19.35 -14.09
C HIS A 191 -12.51 -17.85 -13.91
N ASP A 192 -13.35 -17.09 -13.18
CA ASP A 192 -13.09 -15.67 -12.82
C ASP A 192 -13.69 -15.36 -11.45
N LEU A 193 -12.92 -15.61 -10.40
CA LEU A 193 -13.37 -15.38 -9.03
C LEU A 193 -13.56 -13.89 -8.70
N ILE A 194 -12.83 -12.99 -9.33
CA ILE A 194 -13.01 -11.54 -9.15
C ILE A 194 -14.43 -11.14 -9.62
N ALA A 195 -14.81 -11.55 -10.83
CA ALA A 195 -16.15 -11.30 -11.35
C ALA A 195 -17.24 -12.04 -10.56
N ALA A 196 -16.97 -13.28 -10.12
CA ALA A 196 -17.90 -14.05 -9.31
C ALA A 196 -18.18 -13.38 -7.95
N TYR A 197 -17.17 -12.88 -7.27
CA TYR A 197 -17.33 -12.13 -6.03
C TYR A 197 -18.00 -10.79 -6.26
N ASN A 198 -17.74 -10.10 -7.38
CA ASN A 198 -18.41 -8.84 -7.73
C ASN A 198 -19.93 -8.98 -7.70
N LYS A 199 -20.49 -10.02 -8.33
CA LYS A 199 -21.94 -10.28 -8.31
C LYS A 199 -22.52 -10.35 -6.89
N ARG A 200 -21.75 -10.83 -5.91
CA ARG A 200 -22.18 -11.01 -4.51
C ARG A 200 -21.96 -9.77 -3.67
N LEU A 201 -20.86 -9.07 -3.92
CA LEU A 201 -20.49 -7.85 -3.20
C LEU A 201 -21.34 -6.63 -3.60
N PHE A 202 -22.04 -6.70 -4.75
CA PHE A 202 -22.87 -5.63 -5.28
C PHE A 202 -24.33 -6.08 -5.53
N CYS A 203 -24.81 -7.09 -4.79
CA CYS A 203 -26.16 -7.63 -4.96
C CYS A 203 -27.27 -6.79 -4.31
N GLY A 204 -26.93 -5.71 -3.59
CA GLY A 204 -27.90 -4.85 -2.89
C GLY A 204 -28.39 -5.41 -1.55
N ASN A 205 -27.91 -6.59 -1.11
CA ASN A 205 -28.25 -7.19 0.18
C ASN A 205 -27.03 -7.11 1.12
N VAL A 206 -27.07 -6.20 2.09
CA VAL A 206 -25.97 -5.93 3.02
C VAL A 206 -25.48 -7.18 3.76
N SER A 207 -26.38 -8.11 4.14
CA SER A 207 -26.00 -9.34 4.84
C SER A 207 -25.20 -10.28 3.93
N VAL A 208 -25.62 -10.44 2.68
CA VAL A 208 -24.92 -11.24 1.67
C VAL A 208 -23.57 -10.60 1.35
N GLU A 209 -23.56 -9.30 1.04
CA GLU A 209 -22.33 -8.55 0.76
C GLU A 209 -21.32 -8.66 1.91
N THR A 210 -21.79 -8.59 3.16
CA THR A 210 -20.93 -8.73 4.36
C THR A 210 -20.34 -10.13 4.45
N LYS A 211 -21.14 -11.18 4.22
CA LYS A 211 -20.66 -12.57 4.24
C LYS A 211 -19.56 -12.79 3.21
N TYR A 212 -19.76 -12.38 1.97
CA TYR A 212 -18.76 -12.51 0.91
C TYR A 212 -17.57 -11.59 1.12
N GLY A 213 -17.77 -10.40 1.66
CA GLY A 213 -16.71 -9.49 2.07
C GLY A 213 -15.79 -10.08 3.15
N GLN A 214 -16.36 -10.77 4.13
CA GLN A 214 -15.57 -11.48 5.15
C GLN A 214 -14.77 -12.64 4.55
N THR A 215 -15.34 -13.40 3.62
CA THR A 215 -14.62 -14.49 2.93
C THR A 215 -13.44 -13.93 2.12
N TRP A 216 -13.66 -12.87 1.38
CA TRP A 216 -12.65 -12.15 0.62
C TRP A 216 -11.49 -11.66 1.51
N SER A 217 -11.81 -10.90 2.54
CA SER A 217 -10.81 -10.35 3.47
C SER A 217 -10.06 -11.43 4.27
N ASN A 218 -10.73 -12.53 4.60
CA ASN A 218 -10.08 -13.64 5.31
C ASN A 218 -9.04 -14.36 4.44
N TRP A 219 -9.30 -14.48 3.12
CA TRP A 219 -8.32 -15.01 2.17
C TRP A 219 -7.06 -14.13 2.16
N GLU A 220 -7.20 -12.84 2.00
CA GLU A 220 -6.08 -11.91 1.99
C GLU A 220 -5.30 -11.91 3.31
N ASN A 221 -6.00 -11.82 4.42
CA ASN A 221 -5.37 -11.86 5.75
C ASN A 221 -4.57 -13.15 6.01
N ALA A 222 -5.02 -14.27 5.46
CA ALA A 222 -4.33 -15.54 5.64
C ALA A 222 -2.94 -15.57 4.98
N LEU A 223 -2.73 -14.73 3.95
CA LEU A 223 -1.48 -14.64 3.19
C LEU A 223 -0.61 -13.44 3.57
N ALA A 224 -1.15 -12.50 4.36
CA ALA A 224 -0.48 -11.23 4.62
C ALA A 224 0.82 -11.37 5.43
N SER A 225 0.95 -12.37 6.31
CA SER A 225 2.12 -12.53 7.16
C SER A 225 2.73 -13.93 7.07
N PHE A 226 4.04 -13.97 6.97
CA PHE A 226 4.81 -15.21 6.97
C PHE A 226 4.68 -16.01 8.28
N GLN A 227 4.51 -15.32 9.42
CA GLN A 227 4.53 -15.94 10.74
C GLN A 227 3.14 -16.32 11.31
N THR A 228 2.04 -15.94 10.69
CA THR A 228 0.69 -16.15 11.27
C THR A 228 0.15 -17.57 11.14
N ASN A 229 0.82 -18.47 10.44
CA ASN A 229 0.37 -19.85 10.19
C ASN A 229 -1.10 -19.94 9.70
N GLY A 230 -1.56 -18.93 8.94
CA GLY A 230 -2.93 -18.85 8.43
C GLY A 230 -4.01 -18.63 9.49
N ARG A 231 -3.64 -18.32 10.75
CA ARG A 231 -4.58 -18.02 11.83
C ARG A 231 -4.74 -16.51 11.93
N THR A 232 -5.84 -16.01 11.37
CA THR A 232 -6.22 -14.60 11.51
C THR A 232 -7.60 -14.50 12.15
N ALA A 233 -7.81 -13.45 12.95
CA ALA A 233 -9.14 -13.12 13.42
C ALA A 233 -9.99 -12.67 12.23
N SER A 234 -11.27 -13.08 12.21
CA SER A 234 -12.20 -12.60 11.19
C SER A 234 -12.36 -11.08 11.30
N MET A 235 -12.33 -10.41 10.16
CA MET A 235 -12.52 -8.96 10.11
C MET A 235 -13.96 -8.57 10.51
N PRO A 236 -14.15 -7.42 11.20
CA PRO A 236 -15.49 -6.88 11.49
C PRO A 236 -16.31 -6.75 10.19
N GLY A 237 -17.56 -7.18 10.23
CA GLY A 237 -18.41 -7.26 9.04
C GLY A 237 -18.51 -5.97 8.21
N PRO A 238 -18.78 -4.79 8.82
CA PRO A 238 -18.84 -3.53 8.07
C PRO A 238 -17.50 -3.18 7.39
N TYR A 239 -16.38 -3.40 8.07
CA TYR A 239 -15.04 -3.17 7.51
C TYR A 239 -14.78 -4.14 6.34
N ALA A 240 -14.99 -5.44 6.55
CA ALA A 240 -14.76 -6.46 5.53
C ALA A 240 -15.60 -6.21 4.26
N ARG A 241 -16.85 -5.77 4.43
CA ARG A 241 -17.73 -5.40 3.31
C ARG A 241 -17.18 -4.21 2.54
N ALA A 242 -16.79 -3.13 3.22
CA ALA A 242 -16.27 -1.94 2.55
C ALA A 242 -14.95 -2.24 1.84
N PHE A 243 -14.03 -2.90 2.53
CA PHE A 243 -12.74 -3.32 1.99
C PHE A 243 -12.90 -4.17 0.73
N ALA A 244 -13.65 -5.27 0.80
CA ALA A 244 -13.84 -6.17 -0.34
C ALA A 244 -14.56 -5.51 -1.52
N ARG A 245 -15.53 -4.62 -1.28
CA ARG A 245 -16.22 -3.88 -2.35
C ARG A 245 -15.28 -2.96 -3.10
N ILE A 246 -14.48 -2.18 -2.38
CA ILE A 246 -13.53 -1.24 -2.98
C ILE A 246 -12.44 -2.02 -3.73
N GLU A 247 -11.83 -2.99 -3.09
CA GLU A 247 -10.75 -3.78 -3.69
C GLU A 247 -11.22 -4.52 -4.96
N ASN A 248 -12.34 -5.24 -4.88
CA ASN A 248 -12.93 -5.92 -6.02
C ASN A 248 -13.28 -4.96 -7.17
N HIS A 249 -13.80 -3.77 -6.86
CA HIS A 249 -14.09 -2.73 -7.85
C HIS A 249 -12.83 -2.32 -8.61
N TYR A 250 -11.70 -2.11 -7.91
CA TYR A 250 -10.44 -1.79 -8.56
C TYR A 250 -9.88 -2.96 -9.38
N PHE A 251 -9.92 -4.18 -8.85
CA PHE A 251 -9.38 -5.35 -9.55
C PHE A 251 -10.18 -5.73 -10.78
N LEU A 252 -11.51 -5.64 -10.71
CA LEU A 252 -12.38 -5.88 -11.86
C LEU A 252 -12.13 -4.87 -13.00
N ASN A 253 -11.76 -3.64 -12.66
CA ASN A 253 -11.49 -2.56 -13.61
C ASN A 253 -9.97 -2.35 -13.86
N ALA A 254 -9.13 -3.37 -13.61
CA ALA A 254 -7.67 -3.31 -13.83
C ALA A 254 -7.03 -2.05 -13.23
N GLY A 255 -7.48 -1.62 -12.03
CA GLY A 255 -6.99 -0.42 -11.35
C GLY A 255 -7.26 0.88 -12.10
N PHE A 256 -8.14 0.87 -13.09
CA PHE A 256 -8.39 2.02 -13.97
C PHE A 256 -7.13 2.51 -14.71
N LEU A 257 -6.17 1.60 -14.93
CA LEU A 257 -4.96 1.86 -15.71
C LEU A 257 -5.25 1.84 -17.21
N LYS A 258 -4.49 2.60 -17.99
CA LYS A 258 -4.64 2.69 -19.45
C LYS A 258 -4.04 1.50 -20.18
N SER A 259 -2.99 0.90 -19.61
CA SER A 259 -2.36 -0.32 -20.10
C SER A 259 -1.97 -1.23 -18.94
N ILE A 260 -1.80 -2.52 -19.21
CA ILE A 260 -1.39 -3.53 -18.21
C ILE A 260 0.00 -3.27 -17.62
N ASN A 261 0.84 -2.50 -18.31
CA ASN A 261 2.20 -2.18 -17.90
C ASN A 261 2.40 -0.67 -17.69
N GLU A 262 1.32 0.12 -17.56
CA GLU A 262 1.37 1.59 -17.51
C GLU A 262 2.44 2.10 -16.54
N ILE A 263 2.56 1.50 -15.36
CA ILE A 263 3.52 1.93 -14.34
C ILE A 263 4.95 1.78 -14.86
N LEU A 264 5.32 0.59 -15.35
CA LEU A 264 6.69 0.33 -15.81
C LEU A 264 7.03 1.12 -17.10
N GLU A 265 6.07 1.27 -18.02
CA GLU A 265 6.22 2.04 -19.25
C GLU A 265 6.55 3.52 -18.97
N ASN A 266 6.03 4.06 -17.86
CA ASN A 266 6.22 5.47 -17.48
C ASN A 266 7.32 5.69 -16.43
N MET A 267 8.06 4.64 -16.02
CA MET A 267 9.10 4.76 -14.97
C MET A 267 10.21 5.74 -15.33
N LYS A 268 10.57 5.86 -16.60
CA LYS A 268 11.60 6.81 -17.08
C LYS A 268 11.30 8.26 -16.66
N ALA A 269 10.03 8.62 -16.57
CA ALA A 269 9.63 9.98 -16.16
C ALA A 269 10.04 10.30 -14.72
N ILE A 270 10.08 9.31 -13.84
CA ILE A 270 10.35 9.46 -12.41
C ILE A 270 11.61 8.73 -11.93
N SER A 271 12.38 8.09 -12.82
CA SER A 271 13.55 7.28 -12.45
C SER A 271 14.65 8.04 -11.70
N SER A 272 14.66 9.37 -11.82
CA SER A 272 15.58 10.26 -11.08
C SER A 272 15.15 10.56 -9.64
N ILE A 273 13.91 10.29 -9.24
CA ILE A 273 13.47 10.45 -7.86
C ILE A 273 14.15 9.35 -7.01
N PRO A 274 14.79 9.70 -5.88
CA PRO A 274 15.31 8.70 -4.97
C PRO A 274 14.22 7.75 -4.49
N GLY A 275 14.44 6.45 -4.64
CA GLY A 275 13.46 5.42 -4.32
C GLY A 275 14.02 4.31 -3.44
N PHE A 276 13.18 3.83 -2.52
CA PHE A 276 13.47 2.69 -1.67
C PHE A 276 12.33 1.69 -1.77
N ILE A 277 12.68 0.42 -1.95
CA ILE A 277 11.70 -0.68 -1.98
C ILE A 277 12.06 -1.68 -0.89
N VAL A 278 11.13 -1.96 0.03
CA VAL A 278 11.23 -3.03 1.01
C VAL A 278 10.28 -4.15 0.61
N GLN A 279 10.82 -5.33 0.34
CA GLN A 279 10.07 -6.46 -0.19
C GLN A 279 10.33 -7.73 0.60
N GLY A 280 9.30 -8.35 1.15
CA GLY A 280 9.43 -9.68 1.78
C GLY A 280 9.74 -10.77 0.75
N ARG A 281 10.72 -11.64 1.05
CA ARG A 281 11.07 -12.77 0.19
C ARG A 281 9.90 -13.74 -0.02
N PHE A 282 9.08 -13.93 1.00
CA PHE A 282 7.94 -14.84 1.01
C PHE A 282 6.60 -14.11 0.97
N ASP A 283 6.57 -12.96 0.31
CA ASP A 283 5.34 -12.21 0.08
C ASP A 283 4.41 -13.01 -0.84
N MET A 284 3.31 -13.52 -0.29
CA MET A 284 2.33 -14.34 -1.00
C MET A 284 1.19 -13.53 -1.61
N ILE A 285 1.13 -12.24 -1.30
CA ILE A 285 0.16 -11.30 -1.90
C ILE A 285 0.79 -10.66 -3.15
N CYS A 286 1.96 -10.01 -2.96
CA CYS A 286 2.72 -9.36 -4.03
C CYS A 286 4.10 -10.01 -4.14
N PRO A 287 4.26 -11.05 -4.99
CA PRO A 287 5.54 -11.75 -5.11
C PRO A 287 6.69 -10.82 -5.48
N PRO A 288 7.94 -11.11 -5.02
CA PRO A 288 9.11 -10.24 -5.20
C PRO A 288 9.45 -9.88 -6.65
N LYS A 289 8.88 -10.60 -7.62
CA LYS A 289 9.10 -10.36 -9.05
C LYS A 289 8.73 -8.94 -9.46
N SER A 290 7.59 -8.41 -8.98
CA SER A 290 7.15 -7.03 -9.28
C SER A 290 8.11 -5.99 -8.74
N ALA A 291 8.61 -6.16 -7.52
CA ALA A 291 9.61 -5.28 -6.92
C ALA A 291 10.94 -5.31 -7.68
N TRP A 292 11.35 -6.50 -8.11
CA TRP A 292 12.54 -6.70 -8.93
C TRP A 292 12.43 -6.01 -10.29
N ASP A 293 11.31 -6.19 -10.99
CA ASP A 293 11.10 -5.58 -12.31
C ASP A 293 11.05 -4.05 -12.21
N LEU A 294 10.39 -3.52 -11.17
CA LEU A 294 10.35 -2.09 -10.91
C LEU A 294 11.76 -1.53 -10.65
N ALA A 295 12.55 -2.17 -9.80
CA ALA A 295 13.90 -1.72 -9.48
C ALA A 295 14.83 -1.72 -10.71
N ASN A 296 14.66 -2.68 -11.63
CA ASN A 296 15.47 -2.75 -12.85
C ASN A 296 15.24 -1.61 -13.85
N CYS A 297 14.12 -0.88 -13.75
CA CYS A 297 13.83 0.28 -14.58
C CYS A 297 13.83 1.60 -13.80
N TRP A 298 14.40 1.61 -12.59
CA TRP A 298 14.48 2.79 -11.73
C TRP A 298 15.93 3.14 -11.39
N ASP A 299 16.50 4.14 -12.05
CA ASP A 299 17.93 4.47 -11.98
C ASP A 299 18.43 4.78 -10.57
N ASN A 300 17.58 5.37 -9.72
CA ASN A 300 17.94 5.80 -8.35
C ASN A 300 17.11 5.04 -7.31
N CYS A 301 17.17 3.70 -7.34
CA CYS A 301 16.40 2.82 -6.46
C CYS A 301 17.29 1.90 -5.62
N ASP A 302 16.99 1.82 -4.32
CA ASP A 302 17.54 0.84 -3.37
C ASP A 302 16.48 -0.23 -3.10
N LEU A 303 16.67 -1.44 -3.65
CA LEU A 303 15.80 -2.60 -3.42
C LEU A 303 16.33 -3.46 -2.29
N ARG A 304 15.58 -3.56 -1.20
CA ARG A 304 15.87 -4.40 -0.04
C ARG A 304 14.92 -5.59 0.02
N ILE A 305 15.44 -6.77 -0.33
CA ILE A 305 14.71 -8.02 -0.15
C ILE A 305 14.94 -8.52 1.28
N VAL A 306 13.87 -8.63 2.04
CA VAL A 306 13.91 -9.07 3.45
C VAL A 306 13.64 -10.56 3.52
N ASP A 307 14.66 -11.32 3.92
CA ASP A 307 14.53 -12.76 4.10
C ASP A 307 13.61 -13.09 5.29
N HIS A 308 12.92 -14.22 5.21
CA HIS A 308 11.97 -14.71 6.22
C HIS A 308 10.82 -13.73 6.55
N ALA A 309 10.42 -12.90 5.59
CA ALA A 309 9.31 -11.97 5.73
C ALA A 309 8.31 -12.13 4.56
N GLY A 310 7.05 -11.87 4.85
CA GLY A 310 5.94 -11.84 3.91
C GLY A 310 5.52 -10.41 3.54
N HIS A 311 4.19 -10.20 3.43
CA HIS A 311 3.62 -8.95 2.94
C HIS A 311 3.47 -7.86 4.00
N ALA A 312 3.10 -8.24 5.24
CA ALA A 312 2.66 -7.25 6.23
C ALA A 312 3.78 -6.30 6.67
N MET A 313 3.50 -4.99 6.65
CA MET A 313 4.45 -3.99 7.15
C MET A 313 4.74 -4.11 8.65
N SER A 314 3.88 -4.80 9.39
CA SER A 314 4.04 -5.07 10.82
C SER A 314 5.00 -6.23 11.13
N GLU A 315 5.48 -6.97 10.14
CA GLU A 315 6.51 -7.97 10.38
C GLU A 315 7.81 -7.31 10.85
N PRO A 316 8.44 -7.82 11.93
CA PRO A 316 9.55 -7.12 12.58
C PRO A 316 10.69 -6.72 11.63
N ALA A 317 11.07 -7.60 10.71
CA ALA A 317 12.15 -7.32 9.78
C ALA A 317 11.76 -6.27 8.71
N ILE A 318 10.52 -6.31 8.21
CA ILE A 318 9.97 -5.28 7.31
C ILE A 318 9.89 -3.93 8.03
N SER A 319 9.31 -3.91 9.25
CA SER A 319 9.21 -2.71 10.07
C SER A 319 10.57 -2.07 10.31
N SER A 320 11.57 -2.88 10.66
CA SER A 320 12.94 -2.43 10.92
C SER A 320 13.57 -1.75 9.71
N GLU A 321 13.42 -2.35 8.51
CA GLU A 321 13.98 -1.76 7.29
C GLU A 321 13.26 -0.46 6.90
N LEU A 322 11.94 -0.40 7.06
CA LEU A 322 11.18 0.83 6.78
C LEU A 322 11.59 1.97 7.70
N VAL A 323 11.75 1.71 9.01
CA VAL A 323 12.23 2.72 9.97
C VAL A 323 13.65 3.18 9.62
N ARG A 324 14.58 2.27 9.34
CA ARG A 324 15.95 2.62 8.93
C ARG A 324 15.99 3.49 7.69
N ILE A 325 15.15 3.22 6.70
CA ILE A 325 15.08 4.05 5.49
C ILE A 325 14.60 5.45 5.84
N MET A 326 13.57 5.57 6.68
CA MET A 326 13.09 6.89 7.08
C MET A 326 14.14 7.66 7.89
N ASP A 327 14.88 7.00 8.79
CA ASP A 327 15.97 7.61 9.53
C ASP A 327 17.11 8.08 8.59
N LEU A 328 17.49 7.25 7.62
CA LEU A 328 18.49 7.61 6.60
C LEU A 328 18.06 8.82 5.77
N ILE A 329 16.80 8.89 5.34
CA ILE A 329 16.28 10.05 4.59
C ILE A 329 16.34 11.32 5.46
N ALA A 330 16.01 11.21 6.75
CA ALA A 330 16.07 12.33 7.69
C ALA A 330 17.50 12.89 7.86
N GLU A 331 18.48 12.01 7.95
CA GLU A 331 19.89 12.38 8.02
C GLU A 331 20.32 13.11 6.74
N THR A 332 20.01 12.56 5.57
CA THR A 332 20.43 13.12 4.26
C THR A 332 19.79 14.49 3.96
N ILE A 333 18.58 14.76 4.42
CA ILE A 333 17.89 16.04 4.18
C ILE A 333 18.43 17.13 5.13
N ASN A 334 18.93 16.76 6.32
CA ASN A 334 19.44 17.70 7.33
C ASN A 334 20.93 18.02 7.16
N GLU A 335 21.66 17.30 6.29
CA GLU A 335 23.03 17.63 5.84
C GLU A 335 23.02 18.69 4.71
#